data_d53ffe1558edef1cde1518e54074315f
#
_entry.id   d53ffe1558edef1cde1518e54074315f
#
_cell.length_a   1.000
_cell.length_b   1.000
_cell.length_c   1.000
_cell.angle_alpha   90.00
_cell.angle_beta   90.00
_cell.angle_gamma   90.00
#
_symmetry.space_group_name_H-M   'P 1'
#
loop_
_entity.id
_entity.type
_entity.pdbx_description
1 polymer ?
#
loop_
_entity_poly.entity_id
_entity_poly.type
_entity_poly.pdbx_seq_one_letter_code
_entity_poly.pdbx_strand_id
1 'polypeptide(L)'
;METERIKCLIIGSGPAGYTAAIYAGRANLSPVLYEGIQPGGQLTTTTDVENFPGYPQGISGPQLMEDLRTQAERFGADIRFGIATASDLGQAPYKITIDGE
;
A
#
# COMPACT_ATOMS: atom_id res chain seq x y z
N MET A 1 15.84 -14.59 11.69
CA MET A 1 15.02 -13.36 11.61
C MET A 1 15.85 -12.23 11.05
N GLU A 2 15.35 -11.59 10.05
CA GLU A 2 16.02 -10.45 9.44
C GLU A 2 15.33 -9.16 9.84
N THR A 3 16.15 -8.14 10.07
CA THR A 3 15.64 -6.80 10.36
C THR A 3 16.07 -5.88 9.24
N GLU A 4 15.11 -5.20 8.68
CA GLU A 4 15.34 -4.24 7.60
C GLU A 4 14.97 -2.85 8.08
N ARG A 5 15.80 -1.87 7.73
CA ARG A 5 15.49 -0.47 8.03
C ARG A 5 14.75 0.14 6.84
N ILE A 6 13.57 0.65 7.11
CA ILE A 6 12.71 1.22 6.09
C ILE A 6 12.38 2.65 6.49
N LYS A 7 12.59 3.58 5.57
CA LYS A 7 12.36 4.99 5.82
C LYS A 7 10.87 5.33 5.89
N CYS A 8 10.08 4.71 5.04
CA CYS A 8 8.63 4.92 4.99
C CYS A 8 7.96 3.57 4.78
N LEU A 9 7.21 3.11 5.76
CA LEU A 9 6.50 1.86 5.72
C LEU A 9 5.01 2.12 5.66
N ILE A 10 4.32 1.48 4.71
CA ILE A 10 2.89 1.59 4.54
C ILE A 10 2.28 0.22 4.73
N ILE A 11 1.29 0.13 5.61
CA ILE A 11 0.58 -1.11 5.89
C ILE A 11 -0.82 -0.98 5.34
N GLY A 12 -1.14 -1.82 4.38
CA GLY A 12 -2.44 -1.81 3.72
C GLY A 12 -2.35 -1.36 2.28
N SER A 13 -3.15 -2.00 1.44
CA SER A 13 -3.12 -1.78 -0.01
C SER A 13 -4.46 -1.35 -0.57
N GLY A 14 -5.29 -0.68 0.25
CA GLY A 14 -6.47 -0.01 -0.26
C GLY A 14 -6.10 1.28 -0.99
N PRO A 15 -7.08 2.06 -1.46
CA PRO A 15 -6.81 3.32 -2.16
C PRO A 15 -5.92 4.27 -1.36
N ALA A 16 -6.11 4.34 -0.04
CA ALA A 16 -5.31 5.21 0.82
C ALA A 16 -3.84 4.78 0.85
N GLY A 17 -3.58 3.46 0.96
CA GLY A 17 -2.22 2.95 0.99
C GLY A 17 -1.48 3.21 -0.31
N TYR A 18 -2.10 2.91 -1.44
CA TYR A 18 -1.48 3.16 -2.74
C TYR A 18 -1.28 4.65 -2.98
N THR A 19 -2.24 5.49 -2.59
CA THR A 19 -2.09 6.95 -2.71
C THR A 19 -0.90 7.45 -1.91
N ALA A 20 -0.77 6.98 -0.66
CA ALA A 20 0.38 7.33 0.18
C ALA A 20 1.69 6.89 -0.48
N ALA A 21 1.70 5.69 -1.08
CA ALA A 21 2.90 5.17 -1.75
C ALA A 21 3.29 6.03 -2.95
N ILE A 22 2.32 6.51 -3.72
CA ILE A 22 2.59 7.39 -4.86
C ILE A 22 3.28 8.68 -4.39
N TYR A 23 2.73 9.34 -3.39
CA TYR A 23 3.29 10.59 -2.90
C TYR A 23 4.64 10.38 -2.21
N ALA A 24 4.78 9.32 -1.43
CA ALA A 24 6.06 9.01 -0.78
C ALA A 24 7.13 8.67 -1.81
N GLY A 25 6.76 7.94 -2.87
CA GLY A 25 7.69 7.63 -3.96
C GLY A 25 8.16 8.90 -4.66
N ARG A 26 7.25 9.82 -4.94
CA ARG A 26 7.61 11.09 -5.57
C ARG A 26 8.49 11.95 -4.69
N ALA A 27 8.38 11.79 -3.38
CA ALA A 27 9.22 12.51 -2.43
C ALA A 27 10.56 11.81 -2.16
N ASN A 28 10.86 10.74 -2.91
CA ASN A 28 12.10 9.97 -2.78
C ASN A 28 12.29 9.35 -1.40
N LEU A 29 11.19 8.91 -0.80
CA LEU A 29 11.23 8.27 0.52
C LEU A 29 11.41 6.76 0.45
N SER A 30 11.51 6.18 -0.77
CA SER A 30 11.67 4.74 -0.97
C SER A 30 10.64 3.93 -0.17
N PRO A 31 9.34 4.16 -0.38
CA PRO A 31 8.34 3.52 0.45
C PRO A 31 8.27 2.02 0.21
N VAL A 32 8.01 1.28 1.28
CA VAL A 32 7.70 -0.15 1.23
C VAL A 32 6.26 -0.31 1.68
N LEU A 33 5.45 -1.01 0.88
CA LEU A 33 4.04 -1.24 1.19
C LEU A 33 3.79 -2.75 1.31
N TYR A 34 3.18 -3.16 2.43
CA TYR A 34 2.76 -4.53 2.63
C TYR A 34 1.27 -4.65 2.38
N GLU A 35 0.88 -5.53 1.44
CA GLU A 35 -0.49 -5.64 0.96
C GLU A 35 -1.46 -6.34 1.92
N GLY A 36 -0.97 -7.26 2.71
CA GLY A 36 -1.83 -8.01 3.60
C GLY A 36 -2.59 -9.13 2.90
N ILE A 37 -3.72 -9.54 3.50
CA ILE A 37 -4.48 -10.71 3.03
C ILE A 37 -5.27 -10.39 1.75
N GLN A 38 -5.82 -9.19 1.66
CA GLN A 38 -6.67 -8.80 0.54
C GLN A 38 -6.07 -7.57 -0.15
N PRO A 39 -5.17 -7.77 -1.12
CA PRO A 39 -4.60 -6.66 -1.88
C PRO A 39 -5.68 -5.82 -2.54
N GLY A 40 -5.55 -4.50 -2.43
CA GLY A 40 -6.56 -3.58 -2.95
C GLY A 40 -7.70 -3.30 -1.98
N GLY A 41 -7.77 -4.04 -0.86
CA GLY A 41 -8.78 -3.80 0.16
C GLY A 41 -10.19 -4.10 -0.32
N GLN A 42 -11.16 -3.36 0.19
CA GLN A 42 -12.56 -3.62 -0.11
C GLN A 42 -12.93 -3.38 -1.57
N LEU A 43 -12.18 -2.55 -2.28
CA LEU A 43 -12.51 -2.24 -3.67
C LEU A 43 -12.31 -3.43 -4.61
N THR A 44 -11.59 -4.46 -4.19
CA THR A 44 -11.44 -5.67 -5.01
C THR A 44 -12.74 -6.48 -5.08
N THR A 45 -13.68 -6.23 -4.17
CA THR A 45 -14.96 -6.92 -4.14
C THR A 45 -16.09 -6.14 -4.81
N THR A 46 -15.84 -4.90 -5.21
CA THR A 46 -16.84 -4.07 -5.89
C THR A 46 -16.68 -4.17 -7.39
N THR A 47 -17.81 -4.09 -8.13
CA THR A 47 -17.76 -4.14 -9.59
C THR A 47 -17.60 -2.76 -10.20
N ASP A 48 -18.28 -1.74 -9.66
CA ASP A 48 -18.24 -0.39 -10.19
C ASP A 48 -17.89 0.62 -9.13
N VAL A 49 -16.94 1.48 -9.44
CA VAL A 49 -16.56 2.62 -8.60
C VAL A 49 -16.83 3.88 -9.39
N GLU A 50 -17.72 4.72 -8.91
CA GLU A 50 -18.16 5.90 -9.65
C GLU A 50 -17.70 7.21 -9.02
N ASN A 51 -17.21 7.14 -7.80
CA ASN A 51 -16.89 8.34 -7.02
C ASN A 51 -15.38 8.51 -6.78
N PHE A 52 -14.53 7.81 -7.52
CA PHE A 52 -13.10 8.05 -7.43
C PHE A 52 -12.70 9.07 -8.49
N PRO A 53 -12.00 10.15 -8.10
CA PRO A 53 -11.62 11.20 -9.07
C PRO A 53 -10.73 10.65 -10.19
N GLY A 54 -10.94 11.15 -11.39
CA GLY A 54 -10.14 10.77 -12.54
C GLY A 54 -10.81 9.75 -13.46
N TYR A 55 -11.99 9.24 -13.08
CA TYR A 55 -12.71 8.25 -13.88
C TYR A 55 -14.15 8.73 -14.11
N PRO A 56 -14.36 9.63 -15.08
CA PRO A 56 -15.69 10.23 -15.29
C PRO A 56 -16.75 9.23 -15.73
N GLN A 57 -16.34 8.08 -16.29
CA GLN A 57 -17.26 7.03 -16.69
C GLN A 57 -17.32 5.89 -15.67
N GLY A 58 -16.64 6.05 -14.53
CA GLY A 58 -16.53 4.98 -13.55
C GLY A 58 -15.45 3.98 -13.93
N ILE A 59 -15.19 3.03 -13.04
CA ILE A 59 -14.19 1.97 -13.26
C ILE A 59 -14.50 0.82 -12.31
N SER A 60 -14.16 -0.41 -12.69
CA SER A 60 -14.30 -1.52 -11.76
C SER A 60 -13.32 -1.40 -10.62
N GLY A 61 -13.68 -1.92 -9.45
CA GLY A 61 -12.80 -1.90 -8.28
C GLY A 61 -11.47 -2.58 -8.55
N PRO A 62 -11.45 -3.82 -9.08
CA PRO A 62 -10.20 -4.50 -9.41
C PRO A 62 -9.31 -3.72 -10.37
N GLN A 63 -9.89 -3.12 -11.41
CA GLN A 63 -9.09 -2.35 -12.36
C GLN A 63 -8.53 -1.09 -11.71
N LEU A 64 -9.31 -0.41 -10.88
CA LEU A 64 -8.84 0.76 -10.16
C LEU A 64 -7.64 0.41 -9.27
N MET A 65 -7.73 -0.72 -8.55
CA MET A 65 -6.64 -1.14 -7.68
C MET A 65 -5.39 -1.48 -8.48
N GLU A 66 -5.55 -2.14 -9.63
CA GLU A 66 -4.42 -2.43 -10.51
C GLU A 66 -3.76 -1.15 -11.01
N ASP A 67 -4.57 -0.17 -11.41
CA ASP A 67 -4.06 1.12 -11.87
C ASP A 67 -3.28 1.84 -10.76
N LEU A 68 -3.82 1.86 -9.54
CA LEU A 68 -3.16 2.51 -8.41
C LEU A 68 -1.85 1.83 -8.05
N ARG A 69 -1.85 0.49 -8.05
CA ARG A 69 -0.64 -0.29 -7.78
C ARG A 69 0.45 0.01 -8.81
N THR A 70 0.08 -0.04 -10.09
CA THR A 70 1.01 0.21 -11.18
C THR A 70 1.59 1.63 -11.08
N GLN A 71 0.75 2.60 -10.74
CA GLN A 71 1.20 3.97 -10.59
C GLN A 71 2.17 4.11 -9.41
N ALA A 72 1.89 3.46 -8.29
CA ALA A 72 2.78 3.48 -7.14
C ALA A 72 4.14 2.87 -7.47
N GLU A 73 4.14 1.73 -8.18
CA GLU A 73 5.38 1.08 -8.61
C GLU A 73 6.19 1.97 -9.56
N ARG A 74 5.51 2.73 -10.40
CA ARG A 74 6.18 3.65 -11.31
C ARG A 74 7.03 4.69 -10.58
N PHE A 75 6.61 5.09 -9.39
CA PHE A 75 7.35 6.07 -8.59
C PHE A 75 8.27 5.43 -7.55
N GLY A 76 8.51 4.13 -7.68
CA GLY A 76 9.53 3.45 -6.89
C GLY A 76 9.05 2.81 -5.61
N ALA A 77 7.74 2.64 -5.43
CA ALA A 77 7.23 1.92 -4.28
C ALA A 77 7.58 0.43 -4.40
N ASP A 78 8.07 -0.15 -3.31
CA ASP A 78 8.34 -1.57 -3.20
C ASP A 78 7.13 -2.22 -2.55
N ILE A 79 6.33 -2.91 -3.35
CA ILE A 79 5.07 -3.51 -2.91
C ILE A 79 5.31 -4.97 -2.61
N ARG A 80 5.06 -5.36 -1.35
CA ARG A 80 5.33 -6.71 -0.86
C ARG A 80 4.07 -7.35 -0.30
N PHE A 81 4.01 -8.67 -0.38
CA PHE A 81 2.97 -9.43 0.28
C PHE A 81 3.41 -9.74 1.70
N GLY A 82 2.54 -9.51 2.66
CA GLY A 82 2.83 -9.80 4.06
C GLY A 82 1.80 -9.17 4.97
N ILE A 83 1.70 -9.69 6.18
CA ILE A 83 0.72 -9.25 7.18
C ILE A 83 1.47 -8.69 8.39
N ALA A 84 1.17 -7.44 8.74
CA ALA A 84 1.71 -6.86 9.96
C ALA A 84 1.05 -7.54 11.16
N THR A 85 1.84 -8.23 11.98
CA THR A 85 1.33 -9.00 13.11
C THR A 85 1.60 -8.36 14.46
N ALA A 86 2.55 -7.43 14.53
CA ALA A 86 2.86 -6.74 15.77
C ALA A 86 3.52 -5.40 15.47
N SER A 87 3.37 -4.45 16.37
CA SER A 87 4.02 -3.16 16.26
C SER A 87 4.56 -2.72 17.60
N ASP A 88 5.68 -2.00 17.57
CA ASP A 88 6.25 -1.37 18.75
C ASP A 88 6.54 0.08 18.39
N LEU A 89 5.70 0.98 18.86
CA LEU A 89 5.77 2.40 18.56
C LEU A 89 6.28 3.24 19.73
N GLY A 90 6.83 2.56 20.76
CA GLY A 90 7.26 3.22 21.99
C GLY A 90 8.46 4.13 21.81
N GLN A 91 9.31 3.83 20.85
CA GLN A 91 10.46 4.68 20.58
C GLN A 91 10.88 4.49 19.12
N ALA A 92 11.52 5.52 18.56
CA ALA A 92 12.03 5.46 17.20
C ALA A 92 13.40 4.77 17.18
N PRO A 93 13.73 3.94 16.16
CA PRO A 93 12.83 3.60 15.08
C PRO A 93 11.70 2.68 15.56
N TYR A 94 10.53 2.86 14.98
CA TYR A 94 9.39 2.00 15.27
C TYR A 94 9.63 0.61 14.71
N LYS A 95 9.06 -0.41 15.36
CA LYS A 95 9.24 -1.80 14.94
C LYS A 95 7.92 -2.40 14.54
N ILE A 96 7.89 -2.99 13.36
CA ILE A 96 6.71 -3.68 12.84
C ILE A 96 7.12 -5.11 12.51
N THR A 97 6.32 -6.07 12.98
CA THR A 97 6.54 -7.48 12.70
C THR A 97 5.65 -7.90 11.55
N ILE A 98 6.23 -8.56 10.56
CA ILE A 98 5.51 -9.03 9.38
C ILE A 98 5.48 -10.54 9.40
N ASP A 99 4.28 -11.13 9.24
CA ASP A 99 4.05 -12.57 9.21
C ASP A 99 4.60 -13.30 10.43
N GLY A 100 4.66 -12.62 11.59
CA GLY A 100 5.13 -13.22 12.82
C GLY A 100 6.65 -13.35 12.94
N GLU A 101 7.41 -12.70 12.02
CA GLU A 101 8.88 -12.80 12.03
C GLU A 101 9.58 -11.49 12.30
#